data_6cce4166bb99d0a0b1bd0ec94774965b
#
_entry.id   6cce4166bb99d0a0b1bd0ec94774965b
#
_cell.length_a   1.000
_cell.length_b   1.000
_cell.length_c   1.000
_cell.angle_alpha   90.00
_cell.angle_beta   90.00
_cell.angle_gamma   90.00
#
_symmetry.space_group_name_H-M   'P 1'
#
loop_
_entity.id
_entity.type
_entity.pdbx_description
1 polymer ?
#
loop_
_entity_poly.entity_id
_entity_poly.type
_entity_poly.pdbx_seq_one_letter_code
_entity_poly.pdbx_strand_id
1 'polypeptide(L)'
;MPHLSRFNMGVLGSIAILVSSFVCLYVFLVLIKLFHKLWLNPIHVQRVLASQGIRGPAYKFIHGNTKEMLMMRTESTSRPMDLSHQIFARLQPHLHSWLKIYGKNFLTWNGSKAQLVITESEFAKEILKNKEKAYPQMETEGYLKKLLGNSLVTSEGEKWSKLRKLANHALHAESLKNMVPAMISSVQMMLERWKQHEGEEIEVFEEFKILTSEVISRTAFGSSYLEGKDIFEMLTKLGTITSKNVFKIKLPIFSQIWKSTDDIESEKLEHGIRDSILEIIKKRENAMTEVDNYGTDLLGLLVKASNDADENKRITVENVVDECKAFYIAGHETTTTLLAWSVLLLAIHTDWQEEARKEVLELFGQQDPNAEGIPRMKKMNMIINESLRLYPPIINITRKVQRKVKLGQFILPANINVTILTLALHLDPQIWGDDVYLFKPERFSEGVAKATNNNPAVYLPFGFGQRSCVGTSFAINETKIALSMILQRYAFTLSPTYSHSPVQVLTVRPQHGIQVKLHAL
;
A
#
# COMPACT_ATOMS: atom_id res chain seq x y z
N MET A 1 -68.08 -22.24 -27.48
CA MET A 1 -66.95 -21.76 -26.70
C MET A 1 -65.57 -22.28 -27.11
N PRO A 2 -65.31 -22.92 -28.27
CA PRO A 2 -63.94 -23.34 -28.65
C PRO A 2 -63.12 -22.29 -29.43
N HIS A 3 -63.76 -21.21 -29.95
CA HIS A 3 -63.03 -20.21 -30.75
C HIS A 3 -62.21 -19.19 -29.92
N LEU A 4 -62.62 -18.87 -28.70
CA LEU A 4 -61.89 -17.94 -27.78
C LEU A 4 -60.59 -18.52 -27.22
N SER A 5 -60.52 -19.86 -27.04
CA SER A 5 -59.28 -20.50 -26.53
C SER A 5 -58.19 -20.60 -27.59
N ARG A 6 -58.51 -20.76 -28.86
CA ARG A 6 -57.53 -20.76 -29.97
C ARG A 6 -56.96 -19.39 -30.28
N PHE A 7 -57.76 -18.32 -30.12
CA PHE A 7 -57.30 -16.94 -30.33
C PHE A 7 -56.30 -16.53 -29.25
N ASN A 8 -56.57 -16.89 -28.00
CA ASN A 8 -55.64 -16.62 -26.87
C ASN A 8 -54.32 -17.42 -27.00
N MET A 9 -54.33 -18.64 -27.48
CA MET A 9 -53.10 -19.42 -27.70
C MET A 9 -52.21 -18.86 -28.80
N GLY A 10 -52.80 -18.32 -29.89
CA GLY A 10 -52.04 -17.68 -30.95
C GLY A 10 -51.37 -16.36 -30.51
N VAL A 11 -52.07 -15.57 -29.74
CA VAL A 11 -51.52 -14.32 -29.20
C VAL A 11 -50.42 -14.60 -28.17
N LEU A 12 -50.62 -15.55 -27.28
CA LEU A 12 -49.57 -16.01 -26.33
C LEU A 12 -48.33 -16.56 -27.04
N GLY A 13 -48.51 -17.34 -28.12
CA GLY A 13 -47.40 -17.81 -28.94
C GLY A 13 -46.63 -16.67 -29.62
N SER A 14 -47.34 -15.67 -30.18
CA SER A 14 -46.69 -14.51 -30.80
C SER A 14 -45.92 -13.65 -29.78
N ILE A 15 -46.48 -13.45 -28.56
CA ILE A 15 -45.79 -12.74 -27.48
C ILE A 15 -44.56 -13.51 -27.05
N ALA A 16 -44.63 -14.82 -26.88
CA ALA A 16 -43.49 -15.67 -26.51
C ALA A 16 -42.36 -15.60 -27.57
N ILE A 17 -42.69 -15.61 -28.86
CA ILE A 17 -41.73 -15.46 -29.96
C ILE A 17 -41.07 -14.05 -29.90
N LEU A 18 -41.84 -12.98 -29.70
CA LEU A 18 -41.31 -11.64 -29.60
C LEU A 18 -40.38 -11.53 -28.40
N VAL A 19 -40.78 -12.01 -27.22
CA VAL A 19 -39.95 -11.97 -26.02
C VAL A 19 -38.65 -12.75 -26.22
N SER A 20 -38.72 -13.97 -26.79
CA SER A 20 -37.53 -14.77 -27.08
C SER A 20 -36.60 -14.09 -28.10
N SER A 21 -37.15 -13.43 -29.12
CA SER A 21 -36.36 -12.66 -30.10
C SER A 21 -35.64 -11.47 -29.44
N PHE A 22 -36.33 -10.74 -28.56
CA PHE A 22 -35.69 -9.64 -27.79
C PHE A 22 -34.59 -10.15 -26.85
N VAL A 23 -34.80 -11.28 -26.17
CA VAL A 23 -33.79 -11.92 -25.31
C VAL A 23 -32.58 -12.36 -26.15
N CYS A 24 -32.81 -13.01 -27.29
CA CYS A 24 -31.72 -13.42 -28.19
C CYS A 24 -30.93 -12.19 -28.71
N LEU A 25 -31.61 -11.13 -29.13
CA LEU A 25 -30.96 -9.90 -29.58
C LEU A 25 -30.15 -9.26 -28.44
N TYR A 26 -30.71 -9.18 -27.24
CA TYR A 26 -30.01 -8.66 -26.06
C TYR A 26 -28.75 -9.46 -25.74
N VAL A 27 -28.86 -10.80 -25.70
CA VAL A 27 -27.71 -11.71 -25.48
C VAL A 27 -26.65 -11.51 -26.57
N PHE A 28 -27.06 -11.41 -27.83
CA PHE A 28 -26.16 -11.16 -28.95
C PHE A 28 -25.40 -9.82 -28.81
N LEU A 29 -26.10 -8.75 -28.45
CA LEU A 29 -25.47 -7.44 -28.19
C LEU A 29 -24.49 -7.48 -27.00
N VAL A 30 -24.85 -8.22 -25.94
CA VAL A 30 -23.95 -8.46 -24.80
C VAL A 30 -22.70 -9.22 -25.24
N LEU A 31 -22.84 -10.27 -26.04
CA LEU A 31 -21.71 -11.04 -26.57
C LEU A 31 -20.79 -10.18 -27.45
N ILE A 32 -21.36 -9.33 -28.32
CA ILE A 32 -20.57 -8.37 -29.13
C ILE A 32 -19.78 -7.42 -28.21
N LYS A 33 -20.42 -6.84 -27.20
CA LYS A 33 -19.74 -5.94 -26.23
C LYS A 33 -18.63 -6.67 -25.47
N LEU A 34 -18.89 -7.91 -25.06
CA LEU A 34 -17.88 -8.75 -24.38
C LEU A 34 -16.72 -9.07 -25.32
N PHE A 35 -17.00 -9.46 -26.56
CA PHE A 35 -15.97 -9.75 -27.57
C PHE A 35 -15.12 -8.50 -27.87
N HIS A 36 -15.77 -7.35 -28.03
CA HIS A 36 -15.06 -6.09 -28.19
C HIS A 36 -14.16 -5.78 -27.00
N LYS A 37 -14.68 -5.88 -25.77
CA LYS A 37 -13.95 -5.59 -24.51
C LYS A 37 -12.81 -6.58 -24.25
N LEU A 38 -13.05 -7.89 -24.52
CA LEU A 38 -12.11 -8.95 -24.14
C LEU A 38 -11.13 -9.33 -25.26
N TRP A 39 -11.37 -8.89 -26.49
CA TRP A 39 -10.50 -9.26 -27.62
C TRP A 39 -10.10 -8.05 -28.50
N LEU A 40 -11.06 -7.38 -29.12
CA LEU A 40 -10.74 -6.33 -30.10
C LEU A 40 -10.00 -5.15 -29.47
N ASN A 41 -10.48 -4.64 -28.34
CA ASN A 41 -9.88 -3.49 -27.67
C ASN A 41 -8.46 -3.80 -27.15
N PRO A 42 -8.17 -4.92 -26.44
CA PRO A 42 -6.81 -5.28 -26.08
C PRO A 42 -5.86 -5.37 -27.27
N ILE A 43 -6.26 -6.05 -28.35
CA ILE A 43 -5.43 -6.16 -29.56
C ILE A 43 -5.19 -4.80 -30.21
N HIS A 44 -6.21 -3.93 -30.25
CA HIS A 44 -6.06 -2.57 -30.75
C HIS A 44 -5.04 -1.77 -29.91
N VAL A 45 -5.18 -1.75 -28.57
CA VAL A 45 -4.25 -1.09 -27.67
C VAL A 45 -2.82 -1.61 -27.83
N GLN A 46 -2.66 -2.95 -27.93
CA GLN A 46 -1.36 -3.56 -28.16
C GLN A 46 -0.72 -3.06 -29.47
N ARG A 47 -1.47 -3.00 -30.57
CA ARG A 47 -0.99 -2.51 -31.86
C ARG A 47 -0.61 -1.01 -31.81
N VAL A 48 -1.46 -0.19 -31.19
CA VAL A 48 -1.21 1.26 -31.06
C VAL A 48 0.06 1.54 -30.26
N LEU A 49 0.32 0.80 -29.18
CA LEU A 49 1.52 0.99 -28.38
C LEU A 49 2.75 0.37 -29.05
N ALA A 50 2.60 -0.77 -29.71
CA ALA A 50 3.68 -1.43 -30.46
C ALA A 50 4.17 -0.58 -31.63
N SER A 51 3.28 0.15 -32.35
CA SER A 51 3.66 1.07 -33.43
C SER A 51 4.51 2.26 -32.93
N GLN A 52 4.49 2.53 -31.63
CA GLN A 52 5.31 3.55 -30.97
C GLN A 52 6.58 2.98 -30.31
N GLY A 53 6.87 1.66 -30.53
CA GLY A 53 8.03 0.99 -29.93
C GLY A 53 7.78 0.38 -28.54
N ILE A 54 6.61 0.56 -27.94
CA ILE A 54 6.25 -0.04 -26.64
C ILE A 54 5.81 -1.48 -26.90
N ARG A 55 6.66 -2.44 -26.57
CA ARG A 55 6.41 -3.88 -26.70
C ARG A 55 6.12 -4.49 -25.35
N GLY A 56 5.78 -5.79 -25.33
CA GLY A 56 5.53 -6.55 -24.12
C GLY A 56 5.04 -7.95 -24.43
N PRO A 57 4.77 -8.79 -23.41
CA PRO A 57 4.19 -10.11 -23.64
C PRO A 57 2.84 -9.99 -24.34
N ALA A 58 2.60 -10.91 -25.30
CA ALA A 58 1.38 -10.91 -26.10
C ALA A 58 0.14 -11.08 -25.22
N TYR A 59 -0.93 -10.36 -25.58
CA TYR A 59 -2.23 -10.51 -24.94
C TYR A 59 -2.78 -11.93 -25.16
N LYS A 60 -3.20 -12.59 -24.08
CA LYS A 60 -3.89 -13.88 -24.10
C LYS A 60 -5.38 -13.66 -23.76
N PHE A 61 -6.29 -14.22 -24.56
CA PHE A 61 -7.74 -14.04 -24.41
C PHE A 61 -8.22 -14.22 -22.96
N ILE A 62 -9.00 -13.26 -22.44
CA ILE A 62 -9.54 -13.17 -21.07
C ILE A 62 -8.45 -13.02 -20.00
N HIS A 63 -7.42 -13.85 -20.03
CA HIS A 63 -6.45 -13.96 -18.94
C HIS A 63 -5.31 -12.94 -19.02
N GLY A 64 -5.07 -12.34 -20.20
CA GLY A 64 -3.86 -11.54 -20.39
C GLY A 64 -2.62 -12.33 -20.02
N ASN A 65 -1.79 -11.77 -19.13
CA ASN A 65 -0.58 -12.43 -18.63
C ASN A 65 -0.73 -12.96 -17.18
N THR A 66 -1.93 -12.88 -16.58
CA THR A 66 -2.14 -13.17 -15.15
C THR A 66 -1.76 -14.60 -14.74
N LYS A 67 -1.99 -15.60 -15.60
CA LYS A 67 -1.59 -16.99 -15.29
C LYS A 67 -0.07 -17.14 -15.19
N GLU A 68 0.65 -16.53 -16.13
CA GLU A 68 2.11 -16.51 -16.15
C GLU A 68 2.69 -15.74 -14.95
N MET A 69 2.12 -14.56 -14.64
CA MET A 69 2.48 -13.79 -13.46
C MET A 69 2.32 -14.60 -12.17
N LEU A 70 1.18 -15.27 -12.01
CA LEU A 70 0.91 -16.10 -10.83
C LEU A 70 1.87 -17.29 -10.72
N MET A 71 2.12 -18.01 -11.84
CA MET A 71 3.06 -19.13 -11.87
C MET A 71 4.47 -18.70 -11.46
N MET A 72 5.00 -17.65 -12.09
CA MET A 72 6.34 -17.14 -11.79
C MET A 72 6.44 -16.67 -10.34
N ARG A 73 5.40 -16.01 -9.79
CA ARG A 73 5.36 -15.57 -8.39
C ARG A 73 5.33 -16.76 -7.42
N THR A 74 4.53 -17.77 -7.69
CA THR A 74 4.46 -18.99 -6.86
C THR A 74 5.80 -19.70 -6.84
N GLU A 75 6.44 -19.85 -7.99
CA GLU A 75 7.76 -20.46 -8.12
C GLU A 75 8.83 -19.68 -7.34
N SER A 76 8.89 -18.34 -7.51
CA SER A 76 9.90 -17.50 -6.87
C SER A 76 9.77 -17.48 -5.34
N THR A 77 8.56 -17.67 -4.79
CA THR A 77 8.31 -17.65 -3.35
C THR A 77 8.29 -19.04 -2.69
N SER A 78 8.45 -20.12 -3.47
CA SER A 78 8.39 -21.51 -2.97
C SER A 78 9.58 -21.92 -2.10
N ARG A 79 10.70 -21.21 -2.20
CA ARG A 79 11.92 -21.47 -1.42
C ARG A 79 12.46 -20.17 -0.84
N PRO A 80 13.19 -20.20 0.28
CA PRO A 80 13.99 -19.07 0.74
C PRO A 80 14.97 -18.61 -0.34
N MET A 81 15.45 -17.38 -0.24
CA MET A 81 16.54 -16.87 -1.07
C MET A 81 17.81 -16.71 -0.21
N ASP A 82 18.94 -16.60 -0.87
CA ASP A 82 20.18 -16.21 -0.20
C ASP A 82 20.01 -14.85 0.48
N LEU A 83 20.79 -14.60 1.52
CA LEU A 83 20.81 -13.33 2.23
C LEU A 83 21.41 -12.24 1.32
N SER A 84 20.61 -11.77 0.40
CA SER A 84 20.97 -10.73 -0.55
C SER A 84 19.83 -9.72 -0.70
N HIS A 85 20.16 -8.48 -1.12
CA HIS A 85 19.16 -7.42 -1.31
C HIS A 85 18.60 -7.38 -2.74
N GLN A 86 18.85 -8.42 -3.55
CA GLN A 86 18.31 -8.54 -4.92
C GLN A 86 16.86 -9.01 -4.94
N ILE A 87 16.01 -8.37 -4.14
CA ILE A 87 14.64 -8.81 -3.89
C ILE A 87 13.66 -8.61 -5.07
N PHE A 88 14.02 -7.82 -6.08
CA PHE A 88 13.13 -7.53 -7.21
C PHE A 88 12.75 -8.80 -7.99
N ALA A 89 13.74 -9.66 -8.30
CA ALA A 89 13.50 -10.94 -8.98
C ALA A 89 12.59 -11.87 -8.19
N ARG A 90 12.61 -11.79 -6.84
CA ARG A 90 11.76 -12.59 -5.97
C ARG A 90 10.34 -12.04 -5.86
N LEU A 91 10.19 -10.74 -5.62
CA LEU A 91 8.90 -10.12 -5.38
C LEU A 91 8.05 -9.99 -6.64
N GLN A 92 8.71 -9.67 -7.76
CA GLN A 92 8.07 -9.40 -9.05
C GLN A 92 8.83 -10.08 -10.20
N PRO A 93 8.96 -11.42 -10.18
CA PRO A 93 9.80 -12.17 -11.13
C PRO A 93 9.42 -11.94 -12.59
N HIS A 94 8.12 -11.83 -12.89
CA HIS A 94 7.60 -11.54 -14.21
C HIS A 94 8.02 -10.15 -14.70
N LEU A 95 7.90 -9.11 -13.85
CA LEU A 95 8.30 -7.75 -14.24
C LEU A 95 9.81 -7.63 -14.40
N HIS A 96 10.59 -8.27 -13.51
CA HIS A 96 12.04 -8.33 -13.63
C HIS A 96 12.50 -9.03 -14.93
N SER A 97 11.87 -10.16 -15.29
CA SER A 97 12.16 -10.87 -16.54
C SER A 97 11.77 -10.05 -17.76
N TRP A 98 10.58 -9.48 -17.79
CA TRP A 98 10.10 -8.68 -18.93
C TRP A 98 10.84 -7.36 -19.10
N LEU A 99 11.31 -6.75 -18.00
CA LEU A 99 12.20 -5.57 -18.08
C LEU A 99 13.48 -5.87 -18.86
N LYS A 100 14.06 -7.07 -18.66
CA LYS A 100 15.26 -7.51 -19.40
C LYS A 100 14.97 -7.78 -20.89
N ILE A 101 13.76 -8.28 -21.21
CA ILE A 101 13.38 -8.65 -22.59
C ILE A 101 12.91 -7.44 -23.39
N TYR A 102 12.07 -6.60 -22.80
CA TYR A 102 11.35 -5.54 -23.52
C TYR A 102 11.88 -4.13 -23.25
N GLY A 103 12.77 -3.95 -22.26
CA GLY A 103 13.33 -2.64 -21.87
C GLY A 103 12.52 -1.91 -20.82
N LYS A 104 12.85 -0.62 -20.60
CA LYS A 104 12.37 0.18 -19.45
C LYS A 104 10.88 0.50 -19.46
N ASN A 105 10.22 0.50 -20.62
CA ASN A 105 8.79 0.79 -20.75
C ASN A 105 8.16 -0.31 -21.58
N PHE A 106 7.29 -1.11 -20.97
CA PHE A 106 6.69 -2.25 -21.65
C PHE A 106 5.23 -2.44 -21.23
N LEU A 107 4.45 -3.05 -22.13
CA LEU A 107 3.03 -3.32 -21.92
C LEU A 107 2.82 -4.71 -21.31
N THR A 108 1.98 -4.79 -20.28
CA THR A 108 1.51 -6.05 -19.68
C THR A 108 -0.01 -6.08 -19.60
N TRP A 109 -0.59 -7.24 -19.25
CA TRP A 109 -2.02 -7.44 -19.23
C TRP A 109 -2.48 -8.12 -17.95
N ASN A 110 -3.26 -7.41 -17.15
CA ASN A 110 -3.97 -7.98 -16.02
C ASN A 110 -5.42 -8.27 -16.45
N GLY A 111 -5.71 -9.54 -16.79
CA GLY A 111 -6.91 -9.86 -17.54
C GLY A 111 -6.93 -9.12 -18.87
N SER A 112 -8.02 -8.46 -19.19
CA SER A 112 -8.15 -7.58 -20.37
C SER A 112 -7.70 -6.14 -20.14
N LYS A 113 -7.24 -5.78 -18.93
CA LYS A 113 -6.78 -4.42 -18.59
C LYS A 113 -5.31 -4.25 -19.00
N ALA A 114 -5.06 -3.32 -19.91
CA ALA A 114 -3.71 -2.95 -20.34
C ALA A 114 -2.99 -2.19 -19.21
N GLN A 115 -1.74 -2.54 -18.96
CA GLN A 115 -0.89 -1.91 -17.96
C GLN A 115 0.46 -1.58 -18.57
N LEU A 116 0.73 -0.30 -18.78
CA LEU A 116 2.04 0.19 -19.19
C LEU A 116 2.94 0.29 -17.96
N VAL A 117 4.00 -0.49 -17.96
CA VAL A 117 5.02 -0.49 -16.92
C VAL A 117 6.06 0.58 -17.23
N ILE A 118 6.39 1.40 -16.23
CA ILE A 118 7.33 2.53 -16.32
C ILE A 118 8.45 2.34 -15.31
N THR A 119 9.70 2.38 -15.81
CA THR A 119 10.92 2.38 -14.99
C THR A 119 11.84 3.55 -15.33
N GLU A 120 11.41 4.47 -16.18
CA GLU A 120 12.12 5.73 -16.44
C GLU A 120 11.65 6.83 -15.48
N SER A 121 12.59 7.41 -14.76
CA SER A 121 12.31 8.41 -13.73
C SER A 121 11.65 9.67 -14.27
N GLU A 122 11.97 10.12 -15.49
CA GLU A 122 11.36 11.31 -16.08
C GLU A 122 9.87 11.09 -16.39
N PHE A 123 9.50 9.90 -16.89
CA PHE A 123 8.09 9.56 -17.08
C PHE A 123 7.37 9.37 -15.74
N ALA A 124 8.02 8.74 -14.76
CA ALA A 124 7.48 8.64 -13.41
C ALA A 124 7.19 10.02 -12.81
N LYS A 125 8.11 10.98 -12.99
CA LYS A 125 7.99 12.37 -12.54
C LYS A 125 6.82 13.10 -13.20
N GLU A 126 6.66 12.95 -14.52
CA GLU A 126 5.54 13.54 -15.27
C GLU A 126 4.19 12.99 -14.81
N ILE A 127 4.07 11.66 -14.71
CA ILE A 127 2.85 10.97 -14.27
C ILE A 127 2.48 11.39 -12.84
N LEU A 128 3.43 11.43 -11.91
CA LEU A 128 3.19 11.73 -10.51
C LEU A 128 2.92 13.21 -10.23
N LYS A 129 3.52 14.13 -11.01
CA LYS A 129 3.16 15.56 -10.96
C LYS A 129 1.74 15.80 -11.45
N ASN A 130 1.28 15.02 -12.42
CA ASN A 130 -0.08 15.04 -12.97
C ASN A 130 -0.62 16.45 -13.27
N LYS A 131 0.21 17.33 -13.82
CA LYS A 131 -0.14 18.74 -14.11
C LYS A 131 -1.37 18.86 -14.99
N GLU A 132 -1.52 17.98 -15.96
CA GLU A 132 -2.65 17.95 -16.89
C GLU A 132 -3.89 17.23 -16.34
N LYS A 133 -3.84 16.70 -15.10
CA LYS A 133 -4.91 15.90 -14.49
C LYS A 133 -5.33 14.70 -15.36
N ALA A 134 -4.37 14.11 -16.09
CA ALA A 134 -4.60 12.99 -17.01
C ALA A 134 -4.41 11.62 -16.34
N TYR A 135 -3.79 11.58 -15.17
CA TYR A 135 -3.40 10.38 -14.44
C TYR A 135 -4.05 10.30 -13.03
N PRO A 136 -5.38 10.19 -12.94
CA PRO A 136 -6.05 10.01 -11.65
C PRO A 136 -5.67 8.67 -10.99
N GLN A 137 -6.05 8.52 -9.72
CA GLN A 137 -5.98 7.25 -9.02
C GLN A 137 -6.76 6.18 -9.78
N MET A 138 -6.27 4.94 -9.70
CA MET A 138 -6.99 3.80 -10.23
C MET A 138 -8.24 3.55 -9.37
N GLU A 139 -9.37 3.34 -10.03
CA GLU A 139 -10.60 2.92 -9.34
C GLU A 139 -10.37 1.58 -8.64
N THR A 140 -10.62 1.54 -7.35
CA THR A 140 -10.53 0.30 -6.57
C THR A 140 -11.80 -0.54 -6.75
N GLU A 141 -11.62 -1.83 -6.95
CA GLU A 141 -12.70 -2.79 -7.14
C GLU A 141 -12.50 -4.01 -6.21
N GLY A 142 -13.55 -4.78 -6.00
CA GLY A 142 -13.50 -6.05 -5.28
C GLY A 142 -12.95 -5.95 -3.86
N TYR A 143 -12.04 -6.82 -3.50
CA TYR A 143 -11.47 -6.91 -2.15
C TYR A 143 -10.68 -5.66 -1.74
N LEU A 144 -9.97 -5.02 -2.69
CA LEU A 144 -9.24 -3.80 -2.40
C LEU A 144 -10.18 -2.64 -2.04
N LYS A 145 -11.36 -2.56 -2.66
CA LYS A 145 -12.40 -1.59 -2.29
C LYS A 145 -12.95 -1.86 -0.89
N LYS A 146 -13.18 -3.12 -0.52
CA LYS A 146 -13.60 -3.50 0.83
C LYS A 146 -12.55 -3.10 1.88
N LEU A 147 -11.27 -3.30 1.55
CA LEU A 147 -10.14 -3.01 2.43
C LEU A 147 -9.95 -1.51 2.66
N LEU A 148 -9.89 -0.70 1.59
CA LEU A 148 -9.52 0.72 1.64
C LEU A 148 -10.73 1.66 1.58
N GLY A 149 -11.90 1.16 1.20
CA GLY A 149 -13.09 2.00 1.03
C GLY A 149 -12.89 3.09 -0.01
N ASN A 150 -13.63 4.18 0.14
CA ASN A 150 -13.49 5.40 -0.63
C ASN A 150 -12.78 6.49 0.22
N SER A 151 -11.56 6.18 0.65
CA SER A 151 -10.72 6.96 1.55
C SER A 151 -9.80 7.95 0.82
N LEU A 152 -8.97 8.66 1.58
CA LEU A 152 -7.90 9.54 1.07
C LEU A 152 -7.01 8.85 0.03
N VAL A 153 -6.74 7.55 0.20
CA VAL A 153 -5.88 6.77 -0.69
C VAL A 153 -6.54 6.55 -2.06
N THR A 154 -7.87 6.40 -2.11
CA THR A 154 -8.62 5.95 -3.29
C THR A 154 -9.48 7.03 -3.93
N SER A 155 -9.83 8.10 -3.18
CA SER A 155 -10.71 9.18 -3.63
C SER A 155 -10.01 10.17 -4.57
N GLU A 156 -10.80 10.92 -5.32
CA GLU A 156 -10.36 11.96 -6.26
C GLU A 156 -11.16 13.27 -6.08
N GLY A 157 -10.70 14.34 -6.73
CA GLY A 157 -11.40 15.62 -6.80
C GLY A 157 -11.59 16.32 -5.46
N GLU A 158 -12.77 16.89 -5.24
CA GLU A 158 -13.10 17.67 -4.03
C GLU A 158 -13.07 16.81 -2.77
N LYS A 159 -13.57 15.58 -2.85
CA LYS A 159 -13.55 14.65 -1.73
C LYS A 159 -12.11 14.42 -1.25
N TRP A 160 -11.21 14.09 -2.17
CA TRP A 160 -9.80 13.94 -1.85
C TRP A 160 -9.21 15.20 -1.21
N SER A 161 -9.54 16.38 -1.76
CA SER A 161 -9.03 17.65 -1.24
C SER A 161 -9.46 17.89 0.21
N LYS A 162 -10.74 17.61 0.55
CA LYS A 162 -11.27 17.71 1.91
C LYS A 162 -10.54 16.75 2.86
N LEU A 163 -10.47 15.46 2.50
CA LEU A 163 -9.82 14.43 3.31
C LEU A 163 -8.31 14.71 3.48
N ARG A 164 -7.63 15.15 2.41
CA ARG A 164 -6.22 15.54 2.47
C ARG A 164 -5.96 16.70 3.42
N LYS A 165 -6.87 17.69 3.44
CA LYS A 165 -6.76 18.83 4.37
C LYS A 165 -6.90 18.39 5.83
N LEU A 166 -7.85 17.50 6.13
CA LEU A 166 -8.02 16.95 7.48
C LEU A 166 -6.79 16.14 7.91
N ALA A 167 -6.29 15.26 7.04
CA ALA A 167 -5.10 14.47 7.32
C ALA A 167 -3.84 15.32 7.49
N ASN A 168 -3.64 16.37 6.67
CA ASN A 168 -2.54 17.30 6.84
C ASN A 168 -2.63 18.06 8.18
N HIS A 169 -3.86 18.37 8.64
CA HIS A 169 -4.05 19.03 9.94
C HIS A 169 -3.76 18.09 11.10
N ALA A 170 -4.19 16.81 11.00
CA ALA A 170 -3.89 15.81 12.03
C ALA A 170 -2.39 15.50 12.16
N LEU A 171 -1.64 15.55 11.05
CA LEU A 171 -0.23 15.15 10.99
C LEU A 171 0.73 16.34 10.76
N HIS A 172 0.34 17.56 11.14
CA HIS A 172 1.23 18.72 11.04
C HIS A 172 2.31 18.70 12.15
N ALA A 173 3.32 19.55 12.03
CA ALA A 173 4.52 19.50 12.87
C ALA A 173 4.23 19.56 14.38
N GLU A 174 3.30 20.43 14.81
CA GLU A 174 2.95 20.54 16.23
C GLU A 174 2.18 19.32 16.74
N SER A 175 1.23 18.79 15.95
CA SER A 175 0.55 17.54 16.30
C SER A 175 1.54 16.37 16.43
N LEU A 176 2.52 16.30 15.53
CA LEU A 176 3.56 15.26 15.60
C LEU A 176 4.41 15.37 16.87
N LYS A 177 4.75 16.57 17.34
CA LYS A 177 5.45 16.75 18.62
C LYS A 177 4.61 16.21 19.78
N ASN A 178 3.31 16.49 19.77
CA ASN A 178 2.40 16.02 20.81
C ASN A 178 2.19 14.49 20.80
N MET A 179 2.49 13.82 19.69
CA MET A 179 2.43 12.36 19.56
C MET A 179 3.68 11.64 20.10
N VAL A 180 4.82 12.36 20.24
CA VAL A 180 6.10 11.75 20.69
C VAL A 180 5.97 11.02 22.04
N PRO A 181 5.32 11.55 23.08
CA PRO A 181 5.18 10.83 24.35
C PRO A 181 4.41 9.51 24.21
N ALA A 182 3.38 9.47 23.38
CA ALA A 182 2.61 8.25 23.12
C ALA A 182 3.46 7.19 22.36
N MET A 183 4.27 7.63 21.39
CA MET A 183 5.21 6.76 20.69
C MET A 183 6.24 6.15 21.65
N ILE A 184 6.85 6.97 22.52
CA ILE A 184 7.81 6.54 23.54
C ILE A 184 7.18 5.52 24.48
N SER A 185 6.01 5.82 25.03
CA SER A 185 5.31 4.90 25.94
C SER A 185 5.00 3.56 25.29
N SER A 186 4.64 3.56 24.00
CA SER A 186 4.39 2.31 23.25
C SER A 186 5.67 1.51 23.05
N VAL A 187 6.80 2.16 22.77
CA VAL A 187 8.11 1.50 22.66
C VAL A 187 8.55 0.95 24.02
N GLN A 188 8.34 1.69 25.11
CA GLN A 188 8.63 1.22 26.48
C GLN A 188 7.87 -0.08 26.79
N MET A 189 6.57 -0.15 26.46
CA MET A 189 5.78 -1.38 26.63
C MET A 189 6.34 -2.57 25.82
N MET A 190 6.82 -2.36 24.61
CA MET A 190 7.50 -3.38 23.82
C MET A 190 8.80 -3.82 24.49
N LEU A 191 9.64 -2.89 24.91
CA LEU A 191 10.94 -3.19 25.53
C LEU A 191 10.82 -3.89 26.90
N GLU A 192 9.73 -3.62 27.66
CA GLU A 192 9.44 -4.40 28.88
C GLU A 192 9.14 -5.89 28.56
N ARG A 193 8.48 -6.19 27.44
CA ARG A 193 8.34 -7.59 26.99
C ARG A 193 9.69 -8.20 26.59
N TRP A 194 10.54 -7.43 25.91
CA TRP A 194 11.85 -7.89 25.45
C TRP A 194 12.80 -8.23 26.59
N LYS A 195 12.68 -7.60 27.76
CA LYS A 195 13.48 -7.95 28.96
C LYS A 195 13.34 -9.41 29.36
N GLN A 196 12.20 -10.04 29.07
CA GLN A 196 11.98 -11.46 29.38
C GLN A 196 12.73 -12.40 28.45
N HIS A 197 13.30 -11.86 27.37
CA HIS A 197 14.03 -12.61 26.31
C HIS A 197 15.48 -12.15 26.17
N GLU A 198 16.05 -11.50 27.18
CA GLU A 198 17.47 -11.10 27.17
C GLU A 198 18.37 -12.30 27.05
N GLY A 199 19.31 -12.29 26.08
CA GLY A 199 20.17 -13.42 25.75
C GLY A 199 19.52 -14.47 24.85
N GLU A 200 18.23 -14.36 24.55
CA GLU A 200 17.46 -15.28 23.73
C GLU A 200 17.20 -14.73 22.32
N GLU A 201 16.59 -15.58 21.51
CA GLU A 201 16.09 -15.22 20.18
C GLU A 201 14.70 -14.62 20.29
N ILE A 202 14.46 -13.50 19.58
CA ILE A 202 13.12 -12.95 19.42
C ILE A 202 12.76 -12.80 17.95
N GLU A 203 11.47 -12.86 17.64
CA GLU A 203 10.91 -12.54 16.34
C GLU A 203 10.40 -11.09 16.35
N VAL A 204 11.09 -10.19 15.66
CA VAL A 204 10.83 -8.74 15.76
C VAL A 204 9.67 -8.24 14.90
N PHE A 205 9.26 -8.96 13.86
CA PHE A 205 8.19 -8.48 12.97
C PHE A 205 6.84 -8.43 13.69
N GLU A 206 6.47 -9.46 14.44
CA GLU A 206 5.22 -9.46 15.22
C GLU A 206 5.29 -8.45 16.39
N GLU A 207 6.46 -8.27 17.02
CA GLU A 207 6.65 -7.25 18.05
C GLU A 207 6.45 -5.84 17.48
N PHE A 208 7.00 -5.54 16.30
CA PHE A 208 6.79 -4.26 15.63
C PHE A 208 5.35 -4.08 15.15
N LYS A 209 4.68 -5.16 14.80
CA LYS A 209 3.27 -5.12 14.44
C LYS A 209 2.39 -4.70 15.63
N ILE A 210 2.66 -5.21 16.82
CA ILE A 210 2.00 -4.79 18.05
C ILE A 210 2.34 -3.32 18.36
N LEU A 211 3.64 -2.95 18.30
CA LEU A 211 4.10 -1.59 18.55
C LEU A 211 3.39 -0.56 17.64
N THR A 212 3.45 -0.75 16.34
CA THR A 212 2.90 0.22 15.39
C THR A 212 1.37 0.28 15.43
N SER A 213 0.71 -0.83 15.79
CA SER A 213 -0.73 -0.86 16.07
C SER A 213 -1.07 -0.04 17.30
N GLU A 214 -0.29 -0.14 18.36
CA GLU A 214 -0.47 0.67 19.57
C GLU A 214 -0.24 2.15 19.30
N VAL A 215 0.84 2.48 18.57
CA VAL A 215 1.18 3.87 18.23
C VAL A 215 0.07 4.52 17.42
N ILE A 216 -0.41 3.88 16.35
CA ILE A 216 -1.48 4.49 15.52
C ILE A 216 -2.80 4.57 16.28
N SER A 217 -3.12 3.58 17.14
CA SER A 217 -4.33 3.62 17.97
C SER A 217 -4.31 4.82 18.92
N ARG A 218 -3.21 5.03 19.62
CA ARG A 218 -3.08 6.15 20.58
C ARG A 218 -3.03 7.52 19.91
N THR A 219 -2.31 7.63 18.82
CA THR A 219 -2.00 8.93 18.22
C THR A 219 -3.08 9.42 17.26
N ALA A 220 -3.70 8.52 16.50
CA ALA A 220 -4.72 8.88 15.50
C ALA A 220 -6.16 8.70 16.01
N PHE A 221 -6.37 7.78 16.96
CA PHE A 221 -7.71 7.40 17.39
C PHE A 221 -7.96 7.59 18.90
N GLY A 222 -6.95 7.98 19.67
CA GLY A 222 -7.06 8.18 21.12
C GLY A 222 -7.54 6.94 21.87
N SER A 223 -7.23 5.74 21.34
CA SER A 223 -7.58 4.43 21.89
C SER A 223 -6.31 3.59 22.13
N SER A 224 -6.44 2.39 22.69
CA SER A 224 -5.33 1.45 22.82
C SER A 224 -5.39 0.37 21.73
N TYR A 225 -4.25 -0.34 21.53
CA TYR A 225 -4.24 -1.54 20.69
C TYR A 225 -5.26 -2.58 21.15
N LEU A 226 -5.43 -2.78 22.46
CA LEU A 226 -6.37 -3.76 23.01
C LEU A 226 -7.81 -3.46 22.60
N GLU A 227 -8.19 -2.17 22.57
CA GLU A 227 -9.51 -1.75 22.09
C GLU A 227 -9.68 -1.92 20.57
N GLY A 228 -8.59 -1.78 19.80
CA GLY A 228 -8.59 -1.92 18.34
C GLY A 228 -8.12 -3.28 17.82
N LYS A 229 -7.77 -4.24 18.68
CA LYS A 229 -7.14 -5.52 18.30
C LYS A 229 -7.94 -6.27 17.24
N ASP A 230 -9.23 -6.39 17.43
CA ASP A 230 -10.10 -7.10 16.48
C ASP A 230 -10.11 -6.41 15.09
N ILE A 231 -10.04 -5.08 15.07
CA ILE A 231 -9.95 -4.32 13.80
C ILE A 231 -8.65 -4.67 13.07
N PHE A 232 -7.50 -4.68 13.76
CA PHE A 232 -6.21 -5.04 13.13
C PHE A 232 -6.20 -6.48 12.62
N GLU A 233 -6.75 -7.42 13.39
CA GLU A 233 -6.86 -8.82 12.97
C GLU A 233 -7.75 -8.97 11.74
N MET A 234 -8.92 -8.33 11.73
CA MET A 234 -9.84 -8.35 10.59
C MET A 234 -9.22 -7.67 9.36
N LEU A 235 -8.55 -6.54 9.52
CA LEU A 235 -7.85 -5.85 8.42
C LEU A 235 -6.70 -6.70 7.85
N THR A 236 -5.94 -7.39 8.70
CA THR A 236 -4.86 -8.29 8.28
C THR A 236 -5.40 -9.48 7.47
N LYS A 237 -6.51 -10.09 7.92
CA LYS A 237 -7.19 -11.17 7.20
C LYS A 237 -7.72 -10.69 5.84
N LEU A 238 -8.39 -9.54 5.82
CA LEU A 238 -8.90 -8.95 4.58
C LEU A 238 -7.77 -8.56 3.62
N GLY A 239 -6.65 -8.05 4.13
CA GLY A 239 -5.42 -7.79 3.36
C GLY A 239 -4.84 -9.06 2.73
N THR A 240 -4.83 -10.16 3.46
CA THR A 240 -4.39 -11.47 2.97
C THR A 240 -5.29 -12.00 1.86
N ILE A 241 -6.63 -11.92 2.04
CA ILE A 241 -7.60 -12.27 0.99
C ILE A 241 -7.39 -11.39 -0.25
N THR A 242 -7.17 -10.08 -0.06
CA THR A 242 -6.91 -9.14 -1.15
C THR A 242 -5.67 -9.54 -1.95
N SER A 243 -4.55 -9.81 -1.28
CA SER A 243 -3.29 -10.20 -1.91
C SER A 243 -3.37 -11.54 -2.65
N LYS A 244 -4.03 -12.55 -2.04
CA LYS A 244 -4.26 -13.88 -2.64
C LYS A 244 -5.07 -13.80 -3.94
N ASN A 245 -5.94 -12.81 -4.05
CA ASN A 245 -6.87 -12.68 -5.17
C ASN A 245 -6.48 -11.60 -6.21
N VAL A 246 -5.32 -10.94 -6.05
CA VAL A 246 -4.90 -9.83 -6.93
C VAL A 246 -4.79 -10.21 -8.41
N PHE A 247 -4.46 -11.47 -8.71
CA PHE A 247 -4.38 -12.02 -10.07
C PHE A 247 -5.60 -12.87 -10.47
N LYS A 248 -6.62 -13.01 -9.61
CA LYS A 248 -7.83 -13.75 -9.98
C LYS A 248 -8.76 -12.87 -10.78
N ILE A 249 -9.14 -13.38 -11.97
CA ILE A 249 -10.09 -12.71 -12.85
C ILE A 249 -11.49 -13.11 -12.41
N LYS A 250 -12.30 -12.16 -11.99
CA LYS A 250 -13.72 -12.35 -11.74
C LYS A 250 -14.50 -11.94 -12.97
N LEU A 251 -15.28 -12.88 -13.53
CA LEU A 251 -16.24 -12.56 -14.57
C LEU A 251 -17.51 -12.02 -13.89
N PRO A 252 -17.93 -10.77 -14.18
CA PRO A 252 -18.99 -10.09 -13.42
C PRO A 252 -20.31 -10.87 -13.33
N ILE A 253 -20.68 -11.58 -14.40
CA ILE A 253 -21.94 -12.34 -14.47
C ILE A 253 -21.93 -13.52 -13.49
N PHE A 254 -20.81 -14.24 -13.39
CA PHE A 254 -20.71 -15.42 -12.52
C PHE A 254 -20.49 -15.03 -11.05
N SER A 255 -19.81 -13.92 -10.78
CA SER A 255 -19.53 -13.47 -9.41
C SER A 255 -20.76 -12.93 -8.67
N GLN A 256 -21.83 -12.55 -9.39
CA GLN A 256 -23.11 -12.15 -8.79
C GLN A 256 -23.96 -13.35 -8.37
N ILE A 257 -23.81 -14.50 -9.06
CA ILE A 257 -24.61 -15.71 -8.84
C ILE A 257 -23.93 -16.65 -7.84
N TRP A 258 -22.59 -16.77 -7.92
CA TRP A 258 -21.82 -17.64 -7.04
C TRP A 258 -20.73 -16.89 -6.29
N LYS A 259 -20.90 -16.80 -4.96
CA LYS A 259 -19.89 -16.25 -4.05
C LYS A 259 -18.90 -17.36 -3.67
N SER A 260 -17.61 -17.06 -3.79
CA SER A 260 -16.55 -17.93 -3.25
C SER A 260 -16.46 -17.80 -1.72
N THR A 261 -15.78 -18.73 -1.07
CA THR A 261 -15.47 -18.63 0.38
C THR A 261 -14.77 -17.32 0.73
N ASP A 262 -13.81 -16.89 -0.11
CA ASP A 262 -13.12 -15.59 0.06
C ASP A 262 -14.10 -14.40 -0.05
N ASP A 263 -15.16 -14.48 -0.88
CA ASP A 263 -16.18 -13.43 -0.99
C ASP A 263 -17.01 -13.31 0.28
N ILE A 264 -17.48 -14.46 0.80
CA ILE A 264 -18.29 -14.52 2.03
C ILE A 264 -17.47 -14.03 3.23
N GLU A 265 -16.25 -14.53 3.37
CA GLU A 265 -15.36 -14.13 4.46
C GLU A 265 -15.01 -12.65 4.39
N SER A 266 -14.73 -12.11 3.20
CA SER A 266 -14.43 -10.69 3.03
C SER A 266 -15.61 -9.78 3.35
N GLU A 267 -16.85 -10.20 3.09
CA GLU A 267 -18.07 -9.47 3.47
C GLU A 267 -18.23 -9.45 4.98
N LYS A 268 -18.05 -10.60 5.64
CA LYS A 268 -18.11 -10.70 7.10
C LYS A 268 -17.05 -9.80 7.76
N LEU A 269 -15.82 -9.84 7.27
CA LEU A 269 -14.74 -8.99 7.78
C LEU A 269 -15.03 -7.49 7.57
N GLU A 270 -15.54 -7.10 6.39
CA GLU A 270 -15.90 -5.71 6.09
C GLU A 270 -16.97 -5.19 7.06
N HIS A 271 -18.04 -5.97 7.32
CA HIS A 271 -19.08 -5.60 8.28
C HIS A 271 -18.51 -5.52 9.70
N GLY A 272 -17.75 -6.52 10.15
CA GLY A 272 -17.13 -6.49 11.47
C GLY A 272 -16.24 -5.28 11.71
N ILE A 273 -15.36 -4.95 10.73
CA ILE A 273 -14.52 -3.75 10.79
C ILE A 273 -15.37 -2.49 10.89
N ARG A 274 -16.41 -2.38 10.05
CA ARG A 274 -17.32 -1.24 10.07
C ARG A 274 -18.00 -1.07 11.42
N ASP A 275 -18.54 -2.13 11.96
CA ASP A 275 -19.27 -2.10 13.23
C ASP A 275 -18.35 -1.72 14.40
N SER A 276 -17.14 -2.29 14.46
CA SER A 276 -16.14 -1.94 15.47
C SER A 276 -15.70 -0.47 15.38
N ILE A 277 -15.51 0.07 14.16
CA ILE A 277 -15.16 1.49 13.97
C ILE A 277 -16.33 2.40 14.40
N LEU A 278 -17.58 2.04 14.06
CA LEU A 278 -18.76 2.79 14.50
C LEU A 278 -18.88 2.83 16.02
N GLU A 279 -18.53 1.75 16.70
CA GLU A 279 -18.50 1.70 18.17
C GLU A 279 -17.46 2.70 18.75
N ILE A 280 -16.26 2.75 18.14
CA ILE A 280 -15.22 3.74 18.55
C ILE A 280 -15.71 5.17 18.31
N ILE A 281 -16.36 5.46 17.17
CA ILE A 281 -16.92 6.77 16.86
C ILE A 281 -17.97 7.13 17.91
N LYS A 282 -18.92 6.24 18.19
CA LYS A 282 -19.98 6.44 19.17
C LYS A 282 -19.43 6.64 20.61
N LYS A 283 -18.41 5.88 20.98
CA LYS A 283 -17.72 6.05 22.27
C LYS A 283 -17.09 7.45 22.37
N ARG A 284 -16.47 7.93 21.27
CA ARG A 284 -15.91 9.29 21.21
C ARG A 284 -16.98 10.36 21.33
N GLU A 285 -18.10 10.23 20.62
CA GLU A 285 -19.23 11.16 20.70
C GLU A 285 -19.84 11.20 22.10
N ASN A 286 -20.02 10.05 22.75
CA ASN A 286 -20.57 9.96 24.11
C ASN A 286 -19.62 10.49 25.21
N ALA A 287 -18.32 10.47 24.97
CA ALA A 287 -17.34 10.98 25.94
C ALA A 287 -17.21 12.52 25.94
N MET A 288 -17.93 13.20 25.07
CA MET A 288 -17.93 14.67 24.99
C MET A 288 -18.69 15.27 26.17
N THR A 289 -18.00 16.14 26.92
CA THR A 289 -18.57 16.91 28.02
C THR A 289 -18.97 18.32 27.64
N GLU A 290 -18.43 18.85 26.52
CA GLU A 290 -18.67 20.20 25.99
C GLU A 290 -19.02 20.13 24.50
N VAL A 291 -19.87 21.03 24.05
CA VAL A 291 -20.22 21.18 22.63
C VAL A 291 -18.96 21.52 21.84
N ASP A 292 -18.70 20.76 20.76
CA ASP A 292 -17.56 20.91 19.83
C ASP A 292 -16.16 20.40 20.25
N ASN A 293 -15.99 19.76 21.40
CA ASN A 293 -14.67 19.23 21.80
C ASN A 293 -14.50 17.74 21.41
N TYR A 294 -14.37 17.45 20.12
CA TYR A 294 -14.16 16.09 19.58
C TYR A 294 -12.72 15.57 19.72
N GLY A 295 -11.79 16.40 20.24
CA GLY A 295 -10.36 16.12 20.27
C GLY A 295 -9.61 16.63 19.03
N THR A 296 -8.27 16.70 19.15
CA THR A 296 -7.36 17.23 18.10
C THR A 296 -6.69 16.11 17.28
N ASP A 297 -6.93 14.85 17.62
CA ASP A 297 -6.46 13.70 16.86
C ASP A 297 -7.25 13.52 15.55
N LEU A 298 -6.80 12.60 14.70
CA LEU A 298 -7.44 12.37 13.40
C LEU A 298 -8.92 12.00 13.53
N LEU A 299 -9.27 11.09 14.45
CA LEU A 299 -10.66 10.69 14.66
C LEU A 299 -11.51 11.87 15.09
N GLY A 300 -11.05 12.69 16.02
CA GLY A 300 -11.76 13.88 16.47
C GLY A 300 -12.02 14.87 15.33
N LEU A 301 -11.03 15.10 14.47
CA LEU A 301 -11.17 15.95 13.28
C LEU A 301 -12.16 15.37 12.25
N LEU A 302 -12.15 14.06 12.04
CA LEU A 302 -13.10 13.39 11.13
C LEU A 302 -14.52 13.43 11.67
N VAL A 303 -14.74 13.14 12.95
CA VAL A 303 -16.06 13.21 13.61
C VAL A 303 -16.56 14.67 13.62
N LYS A 304 -15.72 15.64 13.92
CA LYS A 304 -16.08 17.06 13.78
C LYS A 304 -16.52 17.41 12.36
N ALA A 305 -15.79 16.97 11.36
CA ALA A 305 -16.13 17.21 9.95
C ALA A 305 -17.41 16.48 9.51
N SER A 306 -17.77 15.34 10.14
CA SER A 306 -19.05 14.66 9.86
C SER A 306 -20.26 15.36 10.47
N ASN A 307 -20.05 16.17 11.51
CA ASN A 307 -21.07 16.95 12.19
C ASN A 307 -21.05 18.45 11.81
N ASP A 308 -20.27 18.85 10.79
CA ASP A 308 -20.17 20.24 10.34
C ASP A 308 -21.57 20.77 9.92
N ALA A 309 -21.91 21.97 10.39
CA ALA A 309 -23.18 22.62 10.09
C ALA A 309 -23.31 22.98 8.60
N ASP A 310 -22.19 23.30 7.94
CA ASP A 310 -22.14 23.56 6.50
C ASP A 310 -22.11 22.22 5.74
N GLU A 311 -23.23 21.88 5.07
CA GLU A 311 -23.38 20.66 4.28
C GLU A 311 -22.29 20.50 3.20
N ASN A 312 -21.77 21.61 2.65
CA ASN A 312 -20.71 21.57 1.64
C ASN A 312 -19.36 21.15 2.23
N LYS A 313 -19.16 21.34 3.53
CA LYS A 313 -17.95 20.92 4.25
C LYS A 313 -18.09 19.54 4.89
N ARG A 314 -19.33 19.12 5.14
CA ARG A 314 -19.64 17.86 5.81
C ARG A 314 -19.09 16.66 5.04
N ILE A 315 -18.59 15.66 5.76
CA ILE A 315 -18.29 14.33 5.26
C ILE A 315 -19.31 13.34 5.84
N THR A 316 -19.52 12.22 5.16
CA THR A 316 -20.46 11.20 5.68
C THR A 316 -19.80 10.33 6.74
N VAL A 317 -20.59 9.70 7.61
CA VAL A 317 -20.09 8.70 8.59
C VAL A 317 -19.36 7.56 7.88
N GLU A 318 -19.83 7.13 6.71
CA GLU A 318 -19.12 6.11 5.90
C GLU A 318 -17.74 6.62 5.44
N ASN A 319 -17.59 7.93 5.20
CA ASN A 319 -16.27 8.49 4.92
C ASN A 319 -15.35 8.42 6.16
N VAL A 320 -15.88 8.65 7.37
CA VAL A 320 -15.11 8.49 8.61
C VAL A 320 -14.66 7.03 8.76
N VAL A 321 -15.56 6.06 8.56
CA VAL A 321 -15.24 4.62 8.62
C VAL A 321 -14.16 4.26 7.60
N ASP A 322 -14.28 4.73 6.36
CA ASP A 322 -13.30 4.44 5.29
C ASP A 322 -11.93 5.07 5.58
N GLU A 323 -11.89 6.29 6.15
CA GLU A 323 -10.65 6.93 6.59
C GLU A 323 -10.00 6.16 7.75
N CYS A 324 -10.79 5.76 8.75
CA CYS A 324 -10.27 4.97 9.87
C CYS A 324 -9.64 3.66 9.36
N LYS A 325 -10.30 2.91 8.48
CA LYS A 325 -9.72 1.70 7.85
C LYS A 325 -8.38 2.00 7.16
N ALA A 326 -8.36 3.05 6.34
CA ALA A 326 -7.18 3.41 5.58
C ALA A 326 -6.01 3.82 6.48
N PHE A 327 -6.25 4.60 7.55
CA PHE A 327 -5.22 5.04 8.48
C PHE A 327 -4.74 3.91 9.39
N TYR A 328 -5.62 3.00 9.83
CA TYR A 328 -5.20 1.78 10.56
C TYR A 328 -4.22 0.95 9.71
N ILE A 329 -4.51 0.73 8.42
CA ILE A 329 -3.63 -0.05 7.54
C ILE A 329 -2.35 0.72 7.23
N ALA A 330 -2.47 1.98 6.81
CA ALA A 330 -1.34 2.76 6.33
C ALA A 330 -0.32 3.05 7.44
N GLY A 331 -0.79 3.41 8.65
CA GLY A 331 0.08 3.77 9.77
C GLY A 331 0.78 2.56 10.40
N HIS A 332 0.09 1.43 10.44
CA HIS A 332 0.62 0.21 11.05
C HIS A 332 1.49 -0.60 10.08
N GLU A 333 0.93 -1.08 8.98
CA GLU A 333 1.57 -2.08 8.11
C GLU A 333 2.89 -1.58 7.47
N THR A 334 2.94 -0.29 7.08
CA THR A 334 4.13 0.27 6.42
C THR A 334 5.28 0.52 7.39
N THR A 335 4.99 1.02 8.59
CA THR A 335 6.02 1.29 9.61
C THR A 335 6.55 0.01 10.24
N THR A 336 5.68 -1.00 10.47
CA THR A 336 6.11 -2.36 10.84
C THR A 336 7.17 -2.89 9.87
N THR A 337 6.88 -2.79 8.58
CA THR A 337 7.78 -3.25 7.52
C THR A 337 9.09 -2.49 7.53
N LEU A 338 9.07 -1.18 7.68
CA LEU A 338 10.27 -0.35 7.73
C LEU A 338 11.14 -0.70 8.95
N LEU A 339 10.55 -0.80 10.14
CA LEU A 339 11.26 -1.20 11.36
C LEU A 339 11.91 -2.58 11.22
N ALA A 340 11.17 -3.56 10.73
CA ALA A 340 11.64 -4.92 10.59
C ALA A 340 12.85 -5.03 9.66
N TRP A 341 12.77 -4.42 8.48
CA TRP A 341 13.91 -4.44 7.54
C TRP A 341 15.08 -3.60 8.03
N SER A 342 14.84 -2.48 8.74
CA SER A 342 15.92 -1.71 9.35
C SER A 342 16.67 -2.51 10.42
N VAL A 343 15.94 -3.26 11.25
CA VAL A 343 16.57 -4.16 12.25
C VAL A 343 17.32 -5.30 11.58
N LEU A 344 16.78 -5.92 10.53
CA LEU A 344 17.53 -6.92 9.75
C LEU A 344 18.86 -6.35 9.24
N LEU A 345 18.82 -5.18 8.61
CA LEU A 345 20.01 -4.55 8.05
C LEU A 345 21.04 -4.21 9.13
N LEU A 346 20.59 -3.69 10.27
CA LEU A 346 21.46 -3.40 11.41
C LEU A 346 21.98 -4.66 12.12
N ALA A 347 21.24 -5.78 12.09
CA ALA A 347 21.69 -7.06 12.61
C ALA A 347 22.80 -7.69 11.75
N ILE A 348 22.79 -7.42 10.45
CA ILE A 348 23.83 -7.86 9.50
C ILE A 348 25.03 -6.90 9.55
N HIS A 349 24.78 -5.59 9.58
CA HIS A 349 25.78 -4.52 9.55
C HIS A 349 25.96 -3.92 10.94
N THR A 350 26.66 -4.65 11.82
CA THR A 350 26.84 -4.27 13.23
C THR A 350 27.71 -3.02 13.41
N ASP A 351 28.54 -2.66 12.44
CA ASP A 351 29.25 -1.39 12.35
C ASP A 351 28.28 -0.20 12.29
N TRP A 352 27.28 -0.27 11.42
CA TRP A 352 26.23 0.75 11.34
C TRP A 352 25.29 0.75 12.54
N GLN A 353 25.06 -0.42 13.15
CA GLN A 353 24.34 -0.50 14.42
C GLN A 353 25.07 0.29 15.52
N GLU A 354 26.39 0.13 15.61
CA GLU A 354 27.21 0.83 16.58
C GLU A 354 27.32 2.34 16.30
N GLU A 355 27.45 2.74 15.04
CA GLU A 355 27.45 4.16 14.66
C GLU A 355 26.12 4.85 14.97
N ALA A 356 24.98 4.16 14.77
CA ALA A 356 23.67 4.67 15.16
C ALA A 356 23.53 4.77 16.69
N ARG A 357 24.04 3.77 17.43
CA ARG A 357 24.06 3.77 18.91
C ARG A 357 24.84 4.96 19.46
N LYS A 358 26.04 5.21 18.93
CA LYS A 358 26.85 6.38 19.32
C LYS A 358 26.09 7.69 19.10
N GLU A 359 25.46 7.88 17.95
CA GLU A 359 24.64 9.08 17.69
C GLU A 359 23.51 9.23 18.70
N VAL A 360 22.80 8.14 19.02
CA VAL A 360 21.71 8.13 20.00
C VAL A 360 22.19 8.49 21.40
N LEU A 361 23.30 7.88 21.84
CA LEU A 361 23.89 8.15 23.16
C LEU A 361 24.47 9.57 23.25
N GLU A 362 25.04 10.11 22.18
CA GLU A 362 25.50 11.51 22.13
C GLU A 362 24.32 12.51 22.22
N LEU A 363 23.16 12.20 21.64
CA LEU A 363 22.01 13.09 21.63
C LEU A 363 21.15 12.99 22.89
N PHE A 364 20.96 11.80 23.43
CA PHE A 364 19.98 11.53 24.49
C PHE A 364 20.57 10.88 25.74
N GLY A 365 21.81 10.36 25.69
CA GLY A 365 22.37 9.54 26.77
C GLY A 365 21.50 8.31 27.03
N GLN A 366 21.08 8.17 28.29
CA GLN A 366 20.15 7.11 28.72
C GLN A 366 18.70 7.61 28.82
N GLN A 367 18.42 8.86 28.42
CA GLN A 367 17.08 9.41 28.43
C GLN A 367 16.31 9.05 27.16
N ASP A 368 15.00 9.00 27.27
CA ASP A 368 14.14 8.77 26.10
C ASP A 368 14.33 9.88 25.06
N PRO A 369 14.20 9.56 23.75
CA PRO A 369 14.26 10.55 22.69
C PRO A 369 13.20 11.64 22.86
N ASN A 370 13.52 12.87 22.49
CA ASN A 370 12.59 13.98 22.56
C ASN A 370 12.38 14.66 21.19
N ALA A 371 11.31 15.44 21.08
CA ALA A 371 10.91 16.08 19.83
C ALA A 371 12.00 16.99 19.22
N GLU A 372 12.90 17.54 20.03
CA GLU A 372 13.98 18.45 19.59
C GLU A 372 15.21 17.68 19.07
N GLY A 373 15.51 16.52 19.66
CA GLY A 373 16.62 15.67 19.26
C GLY A 373 16.34 14.81 18.04
N ILE A 374 15.09 14.34 17.85
CA ILE A 374 14.68 13.47 16.73
C ILE A 374 15.11 14.02 15.35
N PRO A 375 14.92 15.31 15.01
CA PRO A 375 15.38 15.85 13.73
C PRO A 375 16.90 15.87 13.56
N ARG A 376 17.67 15.85 14.66
CA ARG A 376 19.14 15.95 14.68
C ARG A 376 19.83 14.62 14.38
N MET A 377 19.13 13.48 14.45
CA MET A 377 19.65 12.14 14.14
C MET A 377 19.97 12.00 12.66
N LYS A 378 21.22 12.23 12.26
CA LYS A 378 21.69 12.18 10.87
C LYS A 378 21.99 10.77 10.41
N LYS A 379 22.77 9.99 11.20
CA LYS A 379 23.13 8.60 10.87
C LYS A 379 21.88 7.71 10.84
N MET A 380 21.00 7.87 11.82
CA MET A 380 19.71 7.16 11.83
C MET A 380 18.89 7.49 10.58
N ASN A 381 18.88 8.75 10.14
CA ASN A 381 18.19 9.13 8.91
C ASN A 381 18.80 8.50 7.65
N MET A 382 20.13 8.37 7.59
CA MET A 382 20.84 7.67 6.50
C MET A 382 20.45 6.20 6.46
N ILE A 383 20.44 5.53 7.61
CA ILE A 383 20.03 4.12 7.78
C ILE A 383 18.59 3.91 7.30
N ILE A 384 17.66 4.75 7.77
CA ILE A 384 16.25 4.66 7.39
C ILE A 384 16.05 4.86 5.88
N ASN A 385 16.73 5.84 5.28
CA ASN A 385 16.63 6.08 3.84
C ASN A 385 17.19 4.92 3.01
N GLU A 386 18.30 4.32 3.42
CA GLU A 386 18.87 3.16 2.72
C GLU A 386 18.01 1.91 2.91
N SER A 387 17.43 1.73 4.12
CA SER A 387 16.44 0.66 4.36
C SER A 387 15.23 0.81 3.45
N LEU A 388 14.69 2.02 3.30
CA LEU A 388 13.59 2.32 2.38
C LEU A 388 13.97 2.18 0.90
N ARG A 389 15.23 2.37 0.53
CA ARG A 389 15.71 2.13 -0.82
C ARG A 389 15.73 0.65 -1.15
N LEU A 390 16.31 -0.17 -0.28
CA LEU A 390 16.44 -1.61 -0.47
C LEU A 390 15.13 -2.36 -0.27
N TYR A 391 14.33 -1.98 0.73
CA TYR A 391 13.09 -2.64 1.14
C TYR A 391 11.92 -1.63 1.28
N PRO A 392 11.52 -0.93 0.20
CA PRO A 392 10.38 -0.03 0.30
C PRO A 392 9.10 -0.82 0.62
N PRO A 393 8.29 -0.38 1.58
CA PRO A 393 7.02 -1.07 1.88
C PRO A 393 6.11 -1.19 0.66
N ILE A 394 6.04 -0.15 -0.17
CA ILE A 394 5.23 -0.10 -1.40
C ILE A 394 6.15 -0.05 -2.61
N ILE A 395 6.04 -1.05 -3.47
CA ILE A 395 6.95 -1.25 -4.60
C ILE A 395 6.40 -0.84 -5.96
N ASN A 396 5.13 -0.42 -6.02
CA ASN A 396 4.48 0.03 -7.24
C ASN A 396 3.53 1.20 -6.98
N ILE A 397 3.49 2.16 -7.91
CA ILE A 397 2.51 3.25 -7.93
C ILE A 397 1.73 3.17 -9.23
N THR A 398 0.42 2.91 -9.16
CA THR A 398 -0.43 2.79 -10.35
C THR A 398 -1.36 3.99 -10.50
N ARG A 399 -1.56 4.43 -11.75
CA ARG A 399 -2.51 5.48 -12.16
C ARG A 399 -3.31 5.01 -13.35
N LYS A 400 -4.52 5.56 -13.52
CA LYS A 400 -5.34 5.36 -14.73
C LYS A 400 -5.05 6.48 -15.73
N VAL A 401 -4.94 6.16 -17.01
CA VAL A 401 -4.92 7.17 -18.07
C VAL A 401 -6.37 7.52 -18.42
N GLN A 402 -6.82 8.71 -18.00
CA GLN A 402 -8.22 9.10 -18.13
C GLN A 402 -8.63 9.46 -19.57
N ARG A 403 -7.72 10.09 -20.31
CA ARG A 403 -7.91 10.54 -21.68
C ARG A 403 -6.66 10.28 -22.51
N LYS A 404 -6.75 10.33 -23.82
CA LYS A 404 -5.58 10.29 -24.69
C LYS A 404 -4.61 11.43 -24.31
N VAL A 405 -3.36 11.09 -24.01
CA VAL A 405 -2.36 12.02 -23.48
C VAL A 405 -0.97 11.70 -24.03
N LYS A 406 -0.15 12.72 -24.18
CA LYS A 406 1.27 12.58 -24.53
C LYS A 406 2.09 12.33 -23.26
N LEU A 407 3.00 11.34 -23.29
CA LEU A 407 4.00 11.07 -22.26
C LEU A 407 5.37 10.98 -22.95
N GLY A 408 6.20 12.00 -22.81
CA GLY A 408 7.42 12.12 -23.61
C GLY A 408 7.15 12.04 -25.11
N GLN A 409 7.71 11.03 -25.78
CA GLN A 409 7.45 10.76 -27.20
C GLN A 409 6.22 9.89 -27.47
N PHE A 410 5.63 9.29 -26.44
CA PHE A 410 4.51 8.36 -26.59
C PHE A 410 3.14 9.04 -26.51
N ILE A 411 2.19 8.52 -27.26
CA ILE A 411 0.78 8.91 -27.17
C ILE A 411 0.00 7.74 -26.53
N LEU A 412 -0.36 7.93 -25.26
CA LEU A 412 -1.08 6.91 -24.50
C LEU A 412 -2.57 6.97 -24.79
N PRO A 413 -3.22 5.83 -25.11
CA PRO A 413 -4.67 5.77 -25.23
C PRO A 413 -5.35 5.91 -23.86
N ALA A 414 -6.61 6.35 -23.86
CA ALA A 414 -7.43 6.37 -22.65
C ALA A 414 -7.71 4.95 -22.10
N ASN A 415 -8.04 4.89 -20.82
CA ASN A 415 -8.49 3.66 -20.12
C ASN A 415 -7.44 2.53 -20.01
N ILE A 416 -6.15 2.84 -20.18
CA ILE A 416 -5.07 1.96 -19.75
C ILE A 416 -4.59 2.37 -18.35
N ASN A 417 -3.91 1.45 -17.66
CA ASN A 417 -3.19 1.77 -16.44
C ASN A 417 -1.72 2.06 -16.76
N VAL A 418 -1.10 2.94 -15.98
CA VAL A 418 0.35 3.13 -15.94
C VAL A 418 0.84 2.77 -14.56
N THR A 419 1.87 1.92 -14.48
CA THR A 419 2.45 1.45 -13.22
C THR A 419 3.91 1.78 -13.18
N ILE A 420 4.28 2.61 -12.22
CA ILE A 420 5.67 2.97 -11.92
C ILE A 420 6.23 1.90 -10.99
N LEU A 421 7.31 1.23 -11.38
CA LEU A 421 8.00 0.25 -10.55
C LEU A 421 9.01 0.97 -9.65
N THR A 422 8.58 1.34 -8.44
CA THR A 422 9.44 2.07 -7.49
C THR A 422 10.65 1.25 -7.10
N LEU A 423 10.48 -0.05 -6.86
CA LEU A 423 11.59 -0.95 -6.53
C LEU A 423 12.62 -1.06 -7.66
N ALA A 424 12.19 -1.07 -8.92
CA ALA A 424 13.12 -1.09 -10.06
C ALA A 424 13.93 0.21 -10.16
N LEU A 425 13.32 1.37 -9.86
CA LEU A 425 14.02 2.66 -9.79
C LEU A 425 15.01 2.71 -8.62
N HIS A 426 14.64 2.17 -7.47
CA HIS A 426 15.51 2.10 -6.29
C HIS A 426 16.71 1.16 -6.45
N LEU A 427 16.59 0.17 -7.34
CA LEU A 427 17.62 -0.85 -7.60
C LEU A 427 18.23 -0.76 -9.01
N ASP A 428 18.10 0.38 -9.72
CA ASP A 428 18.70 0.59 -11.03
C ASP A 428 20.20 0.95 -10.88
N PRO A 429 21.14 0.10 -11.35
CA PRO A 429 22.57 0.40 -11.28
C PRO A 429 22.97 1.67 -12.03
N GLN A 430 22.23 2.06 -13.07
CA GLN A 430 22.48 3.30 -13.83
C GLN A 430 22.24 4.56 -12.97
N ILE A 431 21.43 4.44 -11.90
CA ILE A 431 21.10 5.53 -10.99
C ILE A 431 21.99 5.48 -9.75
N TRP A 432 22.15 4.28 -9.15
CA TRP A 432 22.74 4.10 -7.83
C TRP A 432 24.14 3.50 -7.84
N GLY A 433 24.70 3.17 -9.03
CA GLY A 433 26.01 2.54 -9.18
C GLY A 433 26.00 1.02 -9.08
N ASP A 434 27.16 0.40 -9.35
CA ASP A 434 27.31 -1.06 -9.39
C ASP A 434 27.09 -1.73 -8.03
N ASP A 435 27.26 -0.97 -6.94
CA ASP A 435 27.04 -1.39 -5.56
C ASP A 435 25.58 -1.21 -5.07
N VAL A 436 24.65 -1.09 -6.00
CA VAL A 436 23.21 -0.83 -5.75
C VAL A 436 22.55 -1.84 -4.80
N TYR A 437 23.05 -3.07 -4.73
CA TYR A 437 22.55 -4.11 -3.86
C TYR A 437 23.27 -4.18 -2.49
N LEU A 438 24.23 -3.28 -2.22
CA LEU A 438 24.86 -3.20 -0.91
C LEU A 438 24.11 -2.20 -0.03
N PHE A 439 24.07 -2.52 1.27
CA PHE A 439 23.58 -1.58 2.29
C PHE A 439 24.65 -0.52 2.56
N LYS A 440 24.46 0.69 2.06
CA LYS A 440 25.41 1.80 2.15
C LYS A 440 24.67 3.10 2.54
N PRO A 441 24.38 3.29 3.83
CA PRO A 441 23.73 4.52 4.31
C PRO A 441 24.44 5.80 3.93
N GLU A 442 25.75 5.76 3.68
CA GLU A 442 26.57 6.92 3.23
C GLU A 442 26.07 7.55 1.94
N ARG A 443 25.31 6.83 1.12
CA ARG A 443 24.63 7.41 -0.07
C ARG A 443 23.81 8.64 0.30
N PHE A 444 23.26 8.65 1.51
CA PHE A 444 22.41 9.71 2.01
C PHE A 444 23.11 10.69 2.97
N SER A 445 24.44 10.70 3.04
CA SER A 445 25.22 11.58 3.92
C SER A 445 24.97 13.06 3.68
N GLU A 446 24.78 13.46 2.42
CA GLU A 446 24.42 14.82 2.00
C GLU A 446 22.91 15.00 1.76
N GLY A 447 22.09 14.06 2.20
CA GLY A 447 20.63 14.06 2.07
C GLY A 447 20.10 13.47 0.75
N VAL A 448 18.78 13.28 0.71
CA VAL A 448 18.10 12.63 -0.43
C VAL A 448 18.30 13.39 -1.74
N ALA A 449 18.26 14.70 -1.73
CA ALA A 449 18.42 15.51 -2.96
C ALA A 449 19.76 15.24 -3.64
N LYS A 450 20.85 15.16 -2.88
CA LYS A 450 22.19 14.88 -3.42
C LYS A 450 22.30 13.42 -3.88
N ALA A 451 21.82 12.48 -3.05
CA ALA A 451 21.84 11.05 -3.39
C ALA A 451 21.10 10.73 -4.68
N THR A 452 20.08 11.53 -5.03
CA THR A 452 19.26 11.37 -6.24
C THR A 452 19.66 12.27 -7.40
N ASN A 453 20.80 12.97 -7.32
CA ASN A 453 21.21 13.97 -8.30
C ASN A 453 20.09 15.00 -8.61
N ASN A 454 19.36 15.45 -7.58
CA ASN A 454 18.20 16.34 -7.67
C ASN A 454 17.03 15.81 -8.52
N ASN A 455 16.96 14.51 -8.78
CA ASN A 455 15.82 13.88 -9.42
C ASN A 455 14.97 13.09 -8.39
N PRO A 456 13.93 13.69 -7.81
CA PRO A 456 13.15 13.04 -6.75
C PRO A 456 12.37 11.81 -7.23
N ALA A 457 12.24 11.61 -8.54
CA ALA A 457 11.49 10.48 -9.10
C ALA A 457 12.30 9.17 -9.16
N VAL A 458 13.57 9.17 -8.78
CA VAL A 458 14.39 7.95 -8.67
C VAL A 458 14.31 7.31 -7.28
N TYR A 459 13.78 8.04 -6.28
CA TYR A 459 13.62 7.56 -4.90
C TYR A 459 12.22 7.92 -4.38
N LEU A 460 11.32 6.94 -4.35
CA LEU A 460 9.89 7.12 -4.19
C LEU A 460 9.27 6.32 -3.01
N PRO A 461 9.94 6.17 -1.85
CA PRO A 461 9.38 5.34 -0.77
C PRO A 461 8.07 5.91 -0.21
N PHE A 462 7.89 7.23 -0.31
CA PHE A 462 6.68 7.96 0.09
C PHE A 462 5.91 8.54 -1.09
N GLY A 463 6.19 8.07 -2.30
CA GLY A 463 5.62 8.62 -3.53
C GLY A 463 6.16 10.01 -3.86
N PHE A 464 5.46 10.73 -4.76
CA PHE A 464 5.86 12.07 -5.20
C PHE A 464 4.65 12.89 -5.67
N GLY A 465 4.78 14.23 -5.62
CA GLY A 465 3.75 15.16 -6.08
C GLY A 465 2.59 15.33 -5.09
N GLN A 466 1.43 15.72 -5.59
CA GLN A 466 0.26 16.04 -4.76
C GLN A 466 -0.25 14.84 -3.92
N ARG A 467 0.01 13.63 -4.39
CA ARG A 467 -0.38 12.36 -3.75
C ARG A 467 0.75 11.71 -2.95
N SER A 468 1.81 12.46 -2.62
CA SER A 468 2.84 11.96 -1.70
C SER A 468 2.24 11.60 -0.34
N CYS A 469 2.89 10.70 0.37
CA CYS A 469 2.45 10.21 1.67
C CYS A 469 2.24 11.38 2.65
N VAL A 470 1.07 11.42 3.30
CA VAL A 470 0.77 12.42 4.34
C VAL A 470 1.47 12.10 5.66
N GLY A 471 1.73 10.81 5.91
CA GLY A 471 2.35 10.28 7.14
C GLY A 471 3.87 10.17 7.10
N THR A 472 4.57 10.80 6.13
CA THR A 472 6.04 10.68 5.99
C THR A 472 6.77 10.99 7.29
N SER A 473 6.51 12.16 7.88
CA SER A 473 7.17 12.60 9.13
C SER A 473 6.74 11.75 10.33
N PHE A 474 5.49 11.29 10.37
CA PHE A 474 4.99 10.36 11.38
C PHE A 474 5.79 9.06 11.37
N ALA A 475 5.85 8.38 10.22
CA ALA A 475 6.56 7.09 10.07
C ALA A 475 8.06 7.20 10.37
N ILE A 476 8.71 8.28 9.92
CA ILE A 476 10.14 8.52 10.19
C ILE A 476 10.38 8.78 11.69
N ASN A 477 9.54 9.59 12.35
CA ASN A 477 9.68 9.87 13.79
C ASN A 477 9.45 8.60 14.61
N GLU A 478 8.41 7.84 14.34
CA GLU A 478 8.12 6.57 15.00
C GLU A 478 9.29 5.59 14.85
N THR A 479 9.81 5.44 13.63
CA THR A 479 10.97 4.57 13.36
C THR A 479 12.22 5.03 14.12
N LYS A 480 12.52 6.33 14.13
CA LYS A 480 13.65 6.90 14.86
C LYS A 480 13.54 6.68 16.36
N ILE A 481 12.37 6.91 16.94
CA ILE A 481 12.12 6.70 18.37
C ILE A 481 12.32 5.21 18.73
N ALA A 482 11.68 4.30 17.98
CA ALA A 482 11.77 2.88 18.25
C ALA A 482 13.22 2.36 18.15
N LEU A 483 13.92 2.66 17.06
CA LEU A 483 15.31 2.24 16.87
C LEU A 483 16.24 2.85 17.92
N SER A 484 16.05 4.12 18.29
CA SER A 484 16.87 4.77 19.32
C SER A 484 16.73 4.06 20.65
N MET A 485 15.51 3.82 21.12
CA MET A 485 15.26 3.18 22.41
C MET A 485 15.71 1.70 22.43
N ILE A 486 15.65 1.00 21.30
CA ILE A 486 16.21 -0.33 21.14
C ILE A 486 17.74 -0.28 21.27
N LEU A 487 18.40 0.62 20.54
CA LEU A 487 19.86 0.75 20.49
C LEU A 487 20.47 1.24 21.82
N GLN A 488 19.72 1.95 22.66
CA GLN A 488 20.14 2.32 24.00
C GLN A 488 20.22 1.14 24.97
N ARG A 489 19.43 0.08 24.72
CA ARG A 489 19.28 -1.06 25.66
C ARG A 489 19.87 -2.34 25.16
N TYR A 490 19.94 -2.52 23.84
CA TYR A 490 20.33 -3.79 23.22
C TYR A 490 21.33 -3.60 22.10
N ALA A 491 22.32 -4.50 22.06
CA ALA A 491 22.96 -4.93 20.83
C ALA A 491 22.23 -6.17 20.33
N PHE A 492 22.17 -6.36 19.02
CA PHE A 492 21.51 -7.52 18.45
C PHE A 492 22.22 -8.03 17.19
N THR A 493 22.15 -9.33 16.98
CA THR A 493 22.74 -10.00 15.82
C THR A 493 21.67 -10.85 15.13
N LEU A 494 21.84 -11.09 13.83
CA LEU A 494 20.94 -11.96 13.10
C LEU A 494 21.03 -13.39 13.64
N SER A 495 19.87 -14.02 13.90
CA SER A 495 19.86 -15.41 14.34
C SER A 495 20.28 -16.36 13.23
N PRO A 496 21.01 -17.44 13.54
CA PRO A 496 21.30 -18.52 12.59
C PRO A 496 20.05 -19.23 12.06
N THR A 497 18.90 -19.11 12.76
CA THR A 497 17.61 -19.71 12.33
C THR A 497 16.89 -18.86 11.31
N TYR A 498 17.32 -17.61 11.07
CA TYR A 498 16.67 -16.71 10.14
C TYR A 498 16.69 -17.24 8.70
N SER A 499 15.53 -17.23 8.07
CA SER A 499 15.35 -17.65 6.67
C SER A 499 14.91 -16.45 5.83
N HIS A 500 15.79 -15.97 4.94
CA HIS A 500 15.51 -14.79 4.14
C HIS A 500 14.45 -15.06 3.07
N SER A 501 13.26 -14.56 3.30
CA SER A 501 12.08 -14.79 2.46
C SER A 501 11.17 -13.57 2.36
N PRO A 502 11.61 -12.49 1.69
CA PRO A 502 10.75 -11.35 1.45
C PRO A 502 9.59 -11.74 0.52
N VAL A 503 8.37 -11.33 0.89
CA VAL A 503 7.15 -11.55 0.11
C VAL A 503 6.33 -10.26 0.04
N GLN A 504 5.58 -10.08 -1.04
CA GLN A 504 4.63 -8.99 -1.17
C GLN A 504 3.22 -9.48 -0.82
N VAL A 505 2.66 -8.95 0.27
CA VAL A 505 1.23 -9.12 0.60
C VAL A 505 0.53 -7.78 0.32
N LEU A 506 0.39 -6.89 1.26
CA LEU A 506 0.09 -5.47 1.02
C LEU A 506 1.40 -4.68 0.90
N THR A 507 2.32 -4.94 1.82
CA THR A 507 3.68 -4.42 1.88
C THR A 507 4.70 -5.51 1.58
N VAL A 508 5.97 -5.14 1.46
CA VAL A 508 7.11 -6.06 1.37
C VAL A 508 7.48 -6.52 2.78
N ARG A 509 7.05 -7.70 3.17
CA ARG A 509 7.28 -8.23 4.53
C ARG A 509 8.06 -9.55 4.53
N PRO A 510 8.71 -9.91 5.65
CA PRO A 510 9.33 -11.22 5.80
C PRO A 510 8.24 -12.29 5.90
N GLN A 511 8.39 -13.40 5.16
CA GLN A 511 7.43 -14.51 5.16
C GLN A 511 7.43 -15.29 6.49
N HIS A 512 8.59 -15.39 7.11
CA HIS A 512 8.85 -16.19 8.33
C HIS A 512 9.29 -15.31 9.50
N GLY A 513 8.99 -14.00 9.47
CA GLY A 513 9.47 -13.05 10.46
C GLY A 513 10.98 -12.76 10.33
N ILE A 514 11.51 -12.03 11.30
CA ILE A 514 12.94 -11.73 11.42
C ILE A 514 13.38 -12.08 12.83
N GLN A 515 14.19 -13.13 12.95
CA GLN A 515 14.74 -13.63 14.20
C GLN A 515 16.08 -12.96 14.48
N VAL A 516 16.19 -12.32 15.64
CA VAL A 516 17.44 -11.72 16.14
C VAL A 516 17.75 -12.21 17.55
N LYS A 517 19.04 -12.28 17.90
CA LYS A 517 19.50 -12.51 19.27
C LYS A 517 19.76 -11.19 19.96
N LEU A 518 19.16 -10.99 21.12
CA LEU A 518 19.32 -9.79 21.94
C LEU A 518 20.49 -9.93 22.91
N HIS A 519 21.27 -8.86 23.04
CA HIS A 519 22.35 -8.73 24.03
C HIS A 519 22.10 -7.43 24.79
N ALA A 520 21.76 -7.52 26.08
CA ALA A 520 21.60 -6.34 26.95
C ALA A 520 22.93 -5.58 27.06
N LEU A 521 22.85 -4.23 27.13
CA LEU A 521 23.99 -3.31 27.21
C LEU A 521 24.17 -2.79 28.64
#